data_a4a5e92fed4a61ff078a3a4be9056a71
#
_entry.id   a4a5e92fed4a61ff078a3a4be9056a71
#
_cell.length_a   1.000
_cell.length_b   1.000
_cell.length_c   1.000
_cell.angle_alpha   90.00
_cell.angle_beta   90.00
_cell.angle_gamma   90.00
#
_symmetry.space_group_name_H-M   'P 1'
#
loop_
_entity.id
_entity.type
_entity.pdbx_description
1 polymer ?
#
loop_
_entity_poly.entity_id
_entity_poly.type
_entity_poly.pdbx_seq_one_letter_code
_entity_poly.pdbx_strand_id
1 'polypeptide(L)'
;MKKLLFIVLLIATNSFSQKINYFNYDLFLRNYVTEGGVVDYDKIYKNKEALSKVLTDFEKTQPNIYWSNKESIAFWINSYNLYSIKIVIDNYPIKSIREIGDAWNKNFIPSRGALISLNYIDNEILKSLNEPRYHFAINCTSYSCPNFRQEPYEAEKIGSQLEDCTITFINDKTKNTITPRKAILSKIFDWYKPEFTLDGTLIQFLNKYSEVKIKDDAAIIYEEYDWNLRKVN
;
A
#
# COMPACT_ATOMS: atom_id res chain seq x y z
N MET A 1 -9.12 68.34 -0.07
CA MET A 1 -9.53 66.94 -0.37
C MET A 1 -8.29 66.06 -0.25
N LYS A 2 -8.12 65.30 0.84
CA LYS A 2 -6.99 64.37 1.04
C LYS A 2 -7.37 63.04 0.41
N LYS A 3 -6.63 62.60 -0.62
CA LYS A 3 -6.77 61.26 -1.24
C LYS A 3 -6.11 60.24 -0.31
N LEU A 4 -6.92 59.36 0.29
CA LEU A 4 -6.45 58.22 1.07
C LEU A 4 -6.02 57.10 0.08
N LEU A 5 -4.73 56.82 0.06
CA LEU A 5 -4.16 55.72 -0.77
C LEU A 5 -4.28 54.44 0.06
N PHE A 6 -5.18 53.50 -0.36
CA PHE A 6 -5.27 52.18 0.22
C PHE A 6 -4.17 51.30 -0.44
N ILE A 7 -3.10 51.00 0.33
CA ILE A 7 -2.13 50.01 -0.07
C ILE A 7 -2.68 48.63 0.35
N VAL A 8 -3.17 47.85 -0.61
CA VAL A 8 -3.53 46.44 -0.43
C VAL A 8 -2.25 45.64 -0.40
N LEU A 9 -1.81 45.23 0.81
CA LEU A 9 -0.69 44.33 0.98
C LEU A 9 -1.19 42.91 0.58
N LEU A 10 -0.87 42.44 -0.62
CA LEU A 10 -1.03 41.04 -1.02
C LEU A 10 -0.01 40.21 -0.25
N ILE A 11 -0.43 39.62 0.88
CA ILE A 11 0.33 38.59 1.58
C ILE A 11 0.21 37.34 0.70
N ALA A 12 1.22 37.09 -0.12
CA ALA A 12 1.39 35.80 -0.79
C ALA A 12 1.69 34.77 0.31
N THR A 13 0.67 34.10 0.82
CA THR A 13 0.86 32.91 1.63
C THR A 13 1.43 31.83 0.71
N ASN A 14 2.74 31.63 0.79
CA ASN A 14 3.37 30.45 0.23
C ASN A 14 2.78 29.24 0.98
N SER A 15 1.71 28.67 0.48
CA SER A 15 1.23 27.35 0.90
C SER A 15 2.28 26.34 0.45
N PHE A 16 3.35 26.19 1.22
CA PHE A 16 4.22 25.03 1.07
C PHE A 16 3.34 23.80 1.27
N SER A 17 3.25 22.95 0.25
CA SER A 17 2.64 21.64 0.39
C SER A 17 3.34 20.92 1.53
N GLN A 18 2.63 20.69 2.61
CA GLN A 18 3.19 20.05 3.79
C GLN A 18 3.45 18.58 3.43
N LYS A 19 4.73 18.22 3.23
CA LYS A 19 5.14 16.84 3.05
C LYS A 19 5.04 16.09 4.36
N ILE A 20 4.61 14.83 4.31
CA ILE A 20 4.59 13.99 5.50
C ILE A 20 6.01 13.69 5.97
N ASN A 21 6.24 13.79 7.28
CA ASN A 21 7.45 13.29 7.90
C ASN A 21 7.20 11.85 8.35
N TYR A 22 7.80 10.89 7.68
CA TYR A 22 7.64 9.47 7.98
C TYR A 22 8.43 8.97 9.19
N PHE A 23 9.09 9.82 9.97
CA PHE A 23 9.94 9.40 11.09
C PHE A 23 9.21 8.48 12.10
N ASN A 24 8.02 8.87 12.55
CA ASN A 24 7.24 8.05 13.49
C ASN A 24 6.75 6.75 12.83
N TYR A 25 6.42 6.78 11.54
CA TYR A 25 6.00 5.60 10.80
C TYR A 25 7.18 4.63 10.56
N ASP A 26 8.36 5.13 10.23
CA ASP A 26 9.58 4.30 10.11
C ASP A 26 9.91 3.60 11.44
N LEU A 27 9.89 4.33 12.56
CA LEU A 27 10.05 3.74 13.88
C LEU A 27 8.98 2.68 14.19
N PHE A 28 7.72 2.95 13.82
CA PHE A 28 6.64 2.00 14.00
C PHE A 28 6.88 0.72 13.20
N LEU A 29 7.19 0.84 11.91
CA LEU A 29 7.46 -0.32 11.05
C LEU A 29 8.63 -1.17 11.60
N ARG A 30 9.75 -0.55 11.94
CA ARG A 30 10.92 -1.26 12.52
C ARG A 30 10.61 -1.98 13.83
N ASN A 31 9.71 -1.44 14.63
CA ASN A 31 9.38 -2.02 15.93
C ASN A 31 8.31 -3.12 15.86
N TYR A 32 7.41 -3.08 14.87
CA TYR A 32 6.21 -3.92 14.82
C TYR A 32 6.10 -4.79 13.57
N VAL A 33 7.01 -4.65 12.61
CA VAL A 33 7.11 -5.51 11.42
C VAL A 33 8.44 -6.22 11.44
N THR A 34 8.44 -7.54 11.24
CA THR A 34 9.66 -8.35 11.18
C THR A 34 10.40 -8.14 9.85
N GLU A 35 11.66 -8.57 9.73
CA GLU A 35 12.41 -8.59 8.46
C GLU A 35 11.70 -9.40 7.37
N GLY A 36 10.94 -10.44 7.75
CA GLY A 36 10.10 -11.20 6.83
C GLY A 36 8.77 -10.53 6.46
N GLY A 37 8.56 -9.28 6.85
CA GLY A 37 7.35 -8.51 6.52
C GLY A 37 6.09 -9.00 7.22
N VAL A 38 6.22 -9.57 8.43
CA VAL A 38 5.10 -10.06 9.26
C VAL A 38 4.84 -9.08 10.39
N VAL A 39 3.57 -8.71 10.60
CA VAL A 39 3.16 -7.76 11.65
C VAL A 39 3.00 -8.47 12.99
N ASP A 40 3.53 -7.87 14.05
CA ASP A 40 3.30 -8.26 15.45
C ASP A 40 2.08 -7.54 16.02
N TYR A 41 0.89 -8.07 15.70
CA TYR A 41 -0.37 -7.49 16.17
C TYR A 41 -0.53 -7.56 17.69
N ASP A 42 0.00 -8.60 18.35
CA ASP A 42 -0.03 -8.72 19.80
C ASP A 42 0.73 -7.58 20.49
N LYS A 43 1.91 -7.25 19.96
CA LYS A 43 2.73 -6.15 20.46
C LYS A 43 2.07 -4.79 20.22
N ILE A 44 1.46 -4.58 19.03
CA ILE A 44 0.71 -3.35 18.73
C ILE A 44 -0.50 -3.21 19.65
N TYR A 45 -1.26 -4.29 19.84
CA TYR A 45 -2.47 -4.29 20.67
C TYR A 45 -2.17 -3.92 22.13
N LYS A 46 -1.01 -4.35 22.65
CA LYS A 46 -0.52 -3.98 23.99
C LYS A 46 -0.02 -2.53 24.07
N ASN A 47 0.32 -1.91 22.93
CA ASN A 47 0.85 -0.53 22.86
C ASN A 47 0.19 0.26 21.73
N LYS A 48 -1.14 0.47 21.83
CA LYS A 48 -1.95 1.20 20.83
C LYS A 48 -1.53 2.66 20.65
N GLU A 49 -0.83 3.25 21.63
CA GLU A 49 -0.36 4.64 21.57
C GLU A 49 0.61 4.84 20.40
N ALA A 50 1.50 3.87 20.15
CA ALA A 50 2.44 3.92 19.03
C ALA A 50 1.72 4.00 17.68
N LEU A 51 0.66 3.21 17.50
CA LEU A 51 -0.20 3.27 16.30
C LEU A 51 -0.94 4.60 16.22
N SER A 52 -1.53 5.08 17.32
CA SER A 52 -2.29 6.34 17.37
C SER A 52 -1.44 7.55 16.99
N LYS A 53 -0.17 7.57 17.41
CA LYS A 53 0.78 8.64 17.05
C LYS A 53 1.00 8.71 15.54
N VAL A 54 1.22 7.57 14.90
CA VAL A 54 1.42 7.51 13.45
C VAL A 54 0.15 7.91 12.69
N LEU A 55 -1.02 7.41 13.12
CA LEU A 55 -2.30 7.78 12.52
C LEU A 55 -2.50 9.30 12.53
N THR A 56 -2.17 9.96 13.64
CA THR A 56 -2.28 11.42 13.77
C THR A 56 -1.40 12.17 12.75
N ASP A 57 -0.20 11.66 12.43
CA ASP A 57 0.67 12.27 11.43
C ASP A 57 0.06 12.15 10.03
N PHE A 58 -0.55 11.01 9.70
CA PHE A 58 -1.23 10.81 8.41
C PHE A 58 -2.51 11.64 8.30
N GLU A 59 -3.30 11.76 9.36
CA GLU A 59 -4.52 12.58 9.38
C GLU A 59 -4.25 14.07 9.16
N LYS A 60 -3.13 14.57 9.70
CA LYS A 60 -2.71 15.97 9.54
C LYS A 60 -2.15 16.27 8.15
N THR A 61 -1.67 15.26 7.45
CA THR A 61 -1.03 15.42 6.14
C THR A 61 -1.93 14.81 5.06
N GLN A 62 -2.44 15.65 4.17
CA GLN A 62 -3.32 15.19 3.10
C GLN A 62 -2.74 15.58 1.74
N PRO A 63 -2.68 14.63 0.77
CA PRO A 63 -2.29 14.93 -0.59
C PRO A 63 -3.13 16.06 -1.19
N ASN A 64 -2.52 16.92 -1.97
CA ASN A 64 -3.19 18.02 -2.68
C ASN A 64 -2.72 18.08 -4.15
N ILE A 65 -3.26 19.01 -4.91
CA ILE A 65 -3.00 19.13 -6.34
C ILE A 65 -1.54 19.47 -6.71
N TYR A 66 -0.71 19.86 -5.73
CA TYR A 66 0.70 20.17 -5.95
C TYR A 66 1.60 18.95 -5.71
N TRP A 67 1.06 17.85 -5.23
CA TRP A 67 1.84 16.62 -5.06
C TRP A 67 2.09 15.94 -6.40
N SER A 68 3.32 15.49 -6.59
CA SER A 68 3.67 14.64 -7.72
C SER A 68 3.00 13.26 -7.61
N ASN A 69 2.91 12.54 -8.73
CA ASN A 69 2.43 11.16 -8.72
C ASN A 69 3.25 10.28 -7.77
N LYS A 70 4.58 10.47 -7.70
CA LYS A 70 5.45 9.72 -6.80
C LYS A 70 5.12 9.96 -5.32
N GLU A 71 4.88 11.21 -4.93
CA GLU A 71 4.45 11.56 -3.57
C GLU A 71 3.08 10.96 -3.25
N SER A 72 2.16 11.02 -4.20
CA SER A 72 0.81 10.47 -4.05
C SER A 72 0.83 8.94 -3.93
N ILE A 73 1.58 8.22 -4.78
CA ILE A 73 1.73 6.77 -4.72
C ILE A 73 2.31 6.35 -3.36
N ALA A 74 3.43 6.97 -2.95
CA ALA A 74 4.08 6.66 -1.68
C ALA A 74 3.14 6.87 -0.49
N PHE A 75 2.46 8.01 -0.43
CA PHE A 75 1.53 8.31 0.66
C PHE A 75 0.36 7.33 0.73
N TRP A 76 -0.26 7.01 -0.40
CA TRP A 76 -1.45 6.17 -0.41
C TRP A 76 -1.14 4.70 -0.18
N ILE A 77 0.02 4.19 -0.60
CA ILE A 77 0.50 2.86 -0.22
C ILE A 77 0.73 2.80 1.31
N ASN A 78 1.44 3.77 1.88
CA ASN A 78 1.67 3.84 3.32
C ASN A 78 0.34 3.96 4.09
N SER A 79 -0.59 4.79 3.61
CA SER A 79 -1.92 4.95 4.22
C SER A 79 -2.70 3.64 4.19
N TYR A 80 -2.80 2.97 3.04
CA TYR A 80 -3.47 1.68 2.93
C TYR A 80 -2.91 0.68 3.94
N ASN A 81 -1.59 0.54 3.99
CA ASN A 81 -0.90 -0.39 4.87
C ASN A 81 -1.12 -0.06 6.36
N LEU A 82 -1.01 1.22 6.74
CA LEU A 82 -1.25 1.67 8.11
C LEU A 82 -2.70 1.41 8.55
N TYR A 83 -3.67 1.75 7.71
CA TYR A 83 -5.09 1.56 8.03
C TYR A 83 -5.54 0.11 7.92
N SER A 84 -4.87 -0.74 7.15
CA SER A 84 -5.04 -2.19 7.20
C SER A 84 -4.59 -2.78 8.54
N ILE A 85 -3.50 -2.29 9.12
CA ILE A 85 -3.10 -2.64 10.49
C ILE A 85 -4.12 -2.11 11.50
N LYS A 86 -4.56 -0.85 11.35
CA LYS A 86 -5.53 -0.22 12.25
C LYS A 86 -6.83 -1.01 12.34
N ILE A 87 -7.44 -1.39 11.22
CA ILE A 87 -8.72 -2.10 11.23
C ILE A 87 -8.61 -3.48 11.90
N VAL A 88 -7.46 -4.15 11.76
CA VAL A 88 -7.19 -5.40 12.50
C VAL A 88 -7.08 -5.10 13.99
N ILE A 89 -6.31 -4.10 14.42
CA ILE A 89 -6.13 -3.76 15.86
C ILE A 89 -7.45 -3.33 16.51
N ASP A 90 -8.30 -2.61 15.79
CA ASP A 90 -9.62 -2.19 16.30
C ASP A 90 -10.56 -3.39 16.57
N ASN A 91 -10.31 -4.53 15.90
CA ASN A 91 -11.12 -5.75 16.02
C ASN A 91 -10.34 -6.93 16.62
N TYR A 92 -9.13 -6.70 17.11
CA TYR A 92 -8.26 -7.76 17.62
C TYR A 92 -8.75 -8.32 18.97
N PRO A 93 -8.70 -9.66 19.19
CA PRO A 93 -8.10 -10.69 18.34
C PRO A 93 -9.07 -11.21 17.26
N ILE A 94 -8.55 -11.40 16.03
CA ILE A 94 -9.24 -12.03 14.91
C ILE A 94 -8.31 -13.03 14.21
N LYS A 95 -8.88 -14.00 13.49
CA LYS A 95 -8.13 -14.98 12.71
C LYS A 95 -8.00 -14.59 11.23
N SER A 96 -8.86 -13.71 10.77
CA SER A 96 -8.89 -13.23 9.39
C SER A 96 -9.55 -11.85 9.31
N ILE A 97 -9.09 -10.99 8.40
CA ILE A 97 -9.75 -9.72 8.11
C ILE A 97 -11.20 -9.92 7.62
N ARG A 98 -11.53 -11.10 7.09
CA ARG A 98 -12.89 -11.46 6.67
C ARG A 98 -13.88 -11.60 7.82
N GLU A 99 -13.43 -11.72 9.07
CA GLU A 99 -14.30 -11.71 10.25
C GLU A 99 -14.85 -10.30 10.52
N ILE A 100 -14.22 -9.27 9.94
CA ILE A 100 -14.71 -7.89 10.02
C ILE A 100 -15.70 -7.69 8.87
N GLY A 101 -16.99 -7.52 9.21
CA GLY A 101 -18.01 -7.25 8.19
C GLY A 101 -17.63 -6.05 7.32
N ASP A 102 -17.56 -6.29 6.01
CA ASP A 102 -17.29 -5.28 4.99
C ASP A 102 -15.99 -4.45 5.21
N ALA A 103 -14.93 -5.11 5.71
CA ALA A 103 -13.67 -4.47 6.12
C ALA A 103 -13.09 -3.52 5.06
N TRP A 104 -13.19 -3.88 3.77
CA TRP A 104 -12.60 -3.12 2.67
C TRP A 104 -13.44 -1.92 2.23
N ASN A 105 -14.78 -1.97 2.37
CA ASN A 105 -15.67 -0.87 1.93
C ASN A 105 -16.10 0.03 3.09
N LYS A 106 -15.80 -0.34 4.34
CA LYS A 106 -16.08 0.51 5.49
C LYS A 106 -15.33 1.82 5.40
N ASN A 107 -16.05 2.93 5.47
CA ASN A 107 -15.48 4.26 5.49
C ASN A 107 -15.00 4.61 6.92
N PHE A 108 -13.69 4.60 7.16
CA PHE A 108 -13.09 4.87 8.47
C PHE A 108 -11.75 5.61 8.41
N ILE A 109 -11.26 5.88 7.20
CA ILE A 109 -9.97 6.53 6.94
C ILE A 109 -10.21 8.00 6.68
N PRO A 110 -9.73 8.92 7.53
CA PRO A 110 -9.89 10.35 7.32
C PRO A 110 -9.18 10.83 6.05
N SER A 111 -9.90 11.54 5.19
CA SER A 111 -9.36 12.13 3.96
C SER A 111 -10.12 13.41 3.61
N ARG A 112 -9.45 14.56 3.64
CA ARG A 112 -9.99 15.87 3.20
C ARG A 112 -11.37 16.21 3.76
N GLY A 113 -11.61 15.93 5.05
CA GLY A 113 -12.88 16.20 5.71
C GLY A 113 -13.98 15.17 5.49
N ALA A 114 -13.70 14.08 4.76
CA ALA A 114 -14.55 12.92 4.57
C ALA A 114 -13.91 11.66 5.18
N LEU A 115 -14.65 10.57 5.22
CA LEU A 115 -14.12 9.24 5.50
C LEU A 115 -14.14 8.42 4.22
N ILE A 116 -13.04 7.73 3.94
CA ILE A 116 -12.89 6.81 2.80
C ILE A 116 -12.59 5.39 3.28
N SER A 117 -12.61 4.43 2.37
CA SER A 117 -12.35 3.01 2.65
C SER A 117 -11.00 2.56 2.08
N LEU A 118 -10.54 1.37 2.50
CA LEU A 118 -9.37 0.71 1.89
C LEU A 118 -9.63 0.48 0.39
N ASN A 119 -10.82 0.03 0.03
CA ASN A 119 -11.20 -0.21 -1.35
C ASN A 119 -11.18 1.08 -2.20
N TYR A 120 -11.54 2.22 -1.61
CA TYR A 120 -11.46 3.51 -2.30
C TYR A 120 -9.99 3.91 -2.57
N ILE A 121 -9.08 3.66 -1.61
CA ILE A 121 -7.65 3.91 -1.83
C ILE A 121 -7.12 3.05 -2.96
N ASP A 122 -7.43 1.75 -2.98
CA ASP A 122 -6.98 0.80 -3.98
C ASP A 122 -7.55 1.11 -5.37
N ASN A 123 -8.88 1.08 -5.52
CA ASN A 123 -9.54 1.08 -6.82
C ASN A 123 -9.77 2.47 -7.42
N GLU A 124 -9.84 3.53 -6.60
CA GLU A 124 -10.11 4.88 -7.11
C GLU A 124 -8.83 5.74 -7.11
N ILE A 125 -7.99 5.63 -6.09
CA ILE A 125 -6.81 6.48 -5.98
C ILE A 125 -5.59 5.83 -6.62
N LEU A 126 -5.11 4.70 -6.09
CA LEU A 126 -3.86 4.07 -6.56
C LEU A 126 -3.99 3.61 -8.01
N LYS A 127 -5.10 2.99 -8.36
CA LYS A 127 -5.37 2.56 -9.74
C LYS A 127 -5.32 3.73 -10.73
N SER A 128 -5.83 4.91 -10.38
CA SER A 128 -5.81 6.09 -11.26
C SER A 128 -4.40 6.63 -11.54
N LEU A 129 -3.41 6.23 -10.74
CA LEU A 129 -2.02 6.67 -10.89
C LEU A 129 -1.23 5.81 -11.91
N ASN A 130 -1.86 4.79 -12.49
CA ASN A 130 -1.32 3.93 -13.57
C ASN A 130 0.05 3.30 -13.25
N GLU A 131 0.23 2.83 -12.01
CA GLU A 131 1.44 2.15 -11.55
C GLU A 131 1.09 0.77 -10.95
N PRO A 132 0.84 -0.27 -11.78
CA PRO A 132 0.26 -1.54 -11.31
C PRO A 132 1.13 -2.30 -10.29
N ARG A 133 2.42 -1.96 -10.16
CA ARG A 133 3.30 -2.59 -9.17
C ARG A 133 2.91 -2.26 -7.73
N TYR A 134 2.04 -1.26 -7.51
CA TYR A 134 1.53 -0.97 -6.16
C TYR A 134 0.78 -2.16 -5.54
N HIS A 135 0.20 -3.05 -6.36
CA HIS A 135 -0.45 -4.27 -5.86
C HIS A 135 0.49 -5.21 -5.09
N PHE A 136 1.80 -5.10 -5.32
CA PHE A 136 2.81 -5.83 -4.56
C PHE A 136 3.36 -5.05 -3.37
N ALA A 137 2.89 -3.83 -3.17
CA ALA A 137 3.28 -2.92 -2.09
C ALA A 137 2.18 -2.72 -1.04
N ILE A 138 0.90 -2.89 -1.40
CA ILE A 138 -0.21 -2.86 -0.44
C ILE A 138 -0.43 -4.23 0.18
N ASN A 139 -0.76 -4.25 1.48
CA ASN A 139 -0.96 -5.48 2.24
C ASN A 139 -2.34 -5.49 2.90
N CYS A 140 -3.14 -6.48 2.58
CA CYS A 140 -4.48 -6.70 3.14
C CYS A 140 -4.46 -7.55 4.41
N THR A 141 -3.32 -7.71 5.07
CA THR A 141 -3.10 -8.43 6.34
C THR A 141 -3.17 -9.96 6.28
N SER A 142 -3.54 -10.55 5.16
CA SER A 142 -3.68 -12.00 5.02
C SER A 142 -2.39 -12.70 4.58
N TYR A 143 -2.37 -14.03 4.71
CA TYR A 143 -1.20 -14.86 4.43
C TYR A 143 -0.75 -14.76 2.97
N SER A 144 -1.71 -14.66 2.04
CA SER A 144 -1.42 -14.54 0.60
C SER A 144 -1.09 -13.13 0.12
N CYS A 145 -1.18 -12.10 0.99
CA CYS A 145 -0.77 -10.74 0.64
C CYS A 145 0.74 -10.62 0.42
N PRO A 146 1.21 -9.60 -0.31
CA PRO A 146 2.60 -9.18 -0.30
C PRO A 146 3.12 -8.89 1.11
N ASN A 147 4.43 -8.92 1.30
CA ASN A 147 5.04 -8.62 2.58
C ASN A 147 4.98 -7.12 2.90
N PHE A 148 4.82 -6.77 4.19
CA PHE A 148 5.10 -5.40 4.62
C PHE A 148 6.61 -5.10 4.49
N ARG A 149 6.95 -3.83 4.22
CA ARG A 149 8.33 -3.33 4.35
C ARG A 149 8.53 -2.81 5.77
N GLN A 150 9.78 -2.91 6.28
CA GLN A 150 10.17 -2.30 7.56
C GLN A 150 10.53 -0.81 7.42
N GLU A 151 10.32 -0.23 6.25
CA GLU A 151 10.53 1.18 5.96
C GLU A 151 9.32 1.78 5.23
N PRO A 152 9.06 3.07 5.35
CA PRO A 152 8.05 3.77 4.57
C PRO A 152 8.36 3.74 3.06
N TYR A 153 7.31 3.79 2.25
CA TYR A 153 7.46 4.17 0.85
C TYR A 153 7.71 5.68 0.77
N GLU A 154 8.72 6.09 0.00
CA GLU A 154 9.14 7.48 -0.13
C GLU A 154 9.19 7.88 -1.60
N ALA A 155 8.76 9.10 -1.92
CA ALA A 155 8.68 9.59 -3.32
C ALA A 155 9.99 9.46 -4.09
N GLU A 156 11.11 9.71 -3.44
CA GLU A 156 12.45 9.65 -4.00
C GLU A 156 12.90 8.21 -4.30
N LYS A 157 12.35 7.23 -3.56
CA LYS A 157 12.71 5.81 -3.65
C LYS A 157 11.60 4.97 -4.28
N ILE A 158 10.40 5.51 -4.51
CA ILE A 158 9.20 4.74 -4.85
C ILE A 158 9.41 3.79 -6.04
N GLY A 159 10.14 4.24 -7.07
CA GLY A 159 10.41 3.42 -8.24
C GLY A 159 11.20 2.15 -7.90
N SER A 160 12.28 2.26 -7.13
CA SER A 160 13.10 1.12 -6.68
C SER A 160 12.39 0.27 -5.64
N GLN A 161 11.61 0.88 -4.75
CA GLN A 161 10.83 0.15 -3.75
C GLN A 161 9.74 -0.71 -4.39
N LEU A 162 9.03 -0.20 -5.41
CA LEU A 162 8.04 -0.96 -6.16
C LEU A 162 8.67 -2.06 -7.01
N GLU A 163 9.83 -1.79 -7.61
CA GLU A 163 10.62 -2.79 -8.33
C GLU A 163 10.98 -3.96 -7.42
N ASP A 164 11.56 -3.68 -6.26
CA ASP A 164 11.97 -4.64 -5.26
C ASP A 164 10.78 -5.48 -4.74
N CYS A 165 9.65 -4.84 -4.40
CA CYS A 165 8.43 -5.55 -3.99
C CYS A 165 7.92 -6.48 -5.10
N THR A 166 7.97 -6.03 -6.36
CA THR A 166 7.50 -6.81 -7.51
C THR A 166 8.38 -8.04 -7.73
N ILE A 167 9.71 -7.87 -7.74
CA ILE A 167 10.67 -8.97 -7.88
C ILE A 167 10.51 -9.96 -6.73
N THR A 168 10.46 -9.45 -5.49
CA THR A 168 10.29 -10.28 -4.29
C THR A 168 9.00 -11.09 -4.35
N PHE A 169 7.86 -10.46 -4.66
CA PHE A 169 6.58 -11.14 -4.70
C PHE A 169 6.48 -12.19 -5.81
N ILE A 170 6.95 -11.88 -7.02
CA ILE A 170 6.90 -12.80 -8.16
C ILE A 170 7.74 -14.05 -7.90
N ASN A 171 8.91 -13.90 -7.28
CA ASN A 171 9.84 -14.99 -7.02
C ASN A 171 9.65 -15.67 -5.65
N ASP A 172 8.69 -15.21 -4.83
CA ASP A 172 8.34 -15.86 -3.57
C ASP A 172 7.63 -17.20 -3.84
N LYS A 173 8.34 -18.30 -3.56
CA LYS A 173 7.84 -19.67 -3.77
C LYS A 173 6.66 -20.04 -2.88
N THR A 174 6.37 -19.25 -1.84
CA THR A 174 5.17 -19.42 -1.02
C THR A 174 3.93 -18.75 -1.63
N LYS A 175 4.10 -17.96 -2.69
CA LYS A 175 3.06 -17.20 -3.40
C LYS A 175 2.90 -17.63 -4.84
N ASN A 176 4.00 -18.05 -5.48
CA ASN A 176 4.02 -18.39 -6.90
C ASN A 176 4.95 -19.57 -7.15
N THR A 177 4.57 -20.48 -8.05
CA THR A 177 5.44 -21.54 -8.55
C THR A 177 5.62 -21.34 -10.04
N ILE A 178 6.79 -20.89 -10.46
CA ILE A 178 7.07 -20.53 -11.86
C ILE A 178 8.09 -21.51 -12.46
N THR A 179 7.73 -22.08 -13.59
CA THR A 179 8.58 -22.90 -14.44
C THR A 179 8.51 -22.41 -15.89
N PRO A 180 9.40 -22.84 -16.80
CA PRO A 180 9.34 -22.38 -18.20
C PRO A 180 8.04 -22.70 -18.95
N ARG A 181 7.29 -23.73 -18.52
CA ARG A 181 6.07 -24.18 -19.22
C ARG A 181 4.80 -24.06 -18.40
N LYS A 182 4.91 -23.65 -17.12
CA LYS A 182 3.77 -23.53 -16.21
C LYS A 182 4.05 -22.51 -15.15
N ALA A 183 3.10 -21.59 -14.93
CA ALA A 183 3.10 -20.65 -13.84
C ALA A 183 1.84 -20.86 -12.98
N ILE A 184 2.03 -21.21 -11.71
CA ILE A 184 0.98 -21.25 -10.71
C ILE A 184 1.15 -19.96 -9.90
N LEU A 185 0.18 -19.06 -9.98
CA LEU A 185 0.32 -17.68 -9.55
C LEU A 185 -0.67 -17.34 -8.43
N SER A 186 -0.29 -16.41 -7.60
CA SER A 186 -1.20 -15.76 -6.65
C SER A 186 -2.44 -15.24 -7.36
N LYS A 187 -3.58 -15.26 -6.67
CA LYS A 187 -4.87 -14.74 -7.14
C LYS A 187 -4.83 -13.23 -7.46
N ILE A 188 -3.86 -12.51 -6.94
CA ILE A 188 -3.60 -11.09 -7.29
C ILE A 188 -3.45 -10.92 -8.80
N PHE A 189 -2.75 -11.82 -9.49
CA PHE A 189 -2.58 -11.78 -10.94
C PHE A 189 -3.86 -12.06 -11.73
N ASP A 190 -4.86 -12.71 -11.13
CA ASP A 190 -6.18 -12.92 -11.71
C ASP A 190 -7.07 -11.68 -11.53
N TRP A 191 -7.17 -11.19 -10.30
CA TRP A 191 -8.04 -10.08 -9.96
C TRP A 191 -7.66 -8.78 -10.67
N TYR A 192 -6.35 -8.49 -10.75
CA TYR A 192 -5.81 -7.26 -11.32
C TYR A 192 -5.18 -7.47 -12.71
N LYS A 193 -5.50 -8.60 -13.38
CA LYS A 193 -4.98 -8.94 -14.70
C LYS A 193 -5.05 -7.79 -15.71
N PRO A 194 -6.17 -7.05 -15.83
CA PRO A 194 -6.24 -5.93 -16.77
C PRO A 194 -5.14 -4.89 -16.56
N GLU A 195 -4.75 -4.61 -15.32
CA GLU A 195 -3.72 -3.63 -14.99
C GLU A 195 -2.31 -4.13 -15.34
N PHE A 196 -2.04 -5.42 -15.16
CA PHE A 196 -0.76 -6.04 -15.52
C PHE A 196 -0.60 -6.28 -17.03
N THR A 197 -1.67 -6.15 -17.81
CA THR A 197 -1.67 -6.45 -19.26
C THR A 197 -1.92 -5.22 -20.13
N LEU A 198 -1.77 -4.00 -19.60
CA LEU A 198 -1.93 -2.76 -20.35
C LEU A 198 -0.93 -2.68 -21.52
N ASP A 199 0.32 -3.11 -21.32
CA ASP A 199 1.40 -3.01 -22.29
C ASP A 199 1.80 -4.38 -22.88
N GLY A 200 0.93 -5.39 -22.81
CA GLY A 200 1.25 -6.72 -23.33
C GLY A 200 0.55 -7.87 -22.60
N THR A 201 1.14 -9.07 -22.67
CA THR A 201 0.59 -10.24 -22.00
C THR A 201 1.04 -10.33 -20.55
N LEU A 202 0.30 -11.08 -19.71
CA LEU A 202 0.72 -11.37 -18.34
C LEU A 202 2.09 -12.08 -18.30
N ILE A 203 2.38 -12.97 -19.24
CA ILE A 203 3.70 -13.63 -19.33
C ILE A 203 4.80 -12.61 -19.61
N GLN A 204 4.55 -11.62 -20.48
CA GLN A 204 5.51 -10.56 -20.75
C GLN A 204 5.75 -9.70 -19.51
N PHE A 205 4.70 -9.38 -18.75
CA PHE A 205 4.83 -8.68 -17.48
C PHE A 205 5.67 -9.50 -16.48
N LEU A 206 5.32 -10.76 -16.25
CA LEU A 206 6.06 -11.64 -15.34
C LEU A 206 7.53 -11.78 -15.72
N ASN A 207 7.80 -11.92 -17.02
CA ASN A 207 9.15 -12.09 -17.54
C ASN A 207 10.08 -10.86 -17.39
N LYS A 208 9.54 -9.70 -16.99
CA LYS A 208 10.34 -8.54 -16.62
C LYS A 208 10.99 -8.72 -15.23
N TYR A 209 10.38 -9.52 -14.34
CA TYR A 209 10.73 -9.61 -12.93
C TYR A 209 11.03 -11.02 -12.43
N SER A 210 10.61 -12.06 -13.17
CA SER A 210 10.82 -13.47 -12.79
C SER A 210 12.25 -13.91 -13.07
N GLU A 211 12.83 -14.63 -12.11
CA GLU A 211 14.13 -15.33 -12.27
C GLU A 211 14.05 -16.44 -13.33
N VAL A 212 12.87 -17.03 -13.51
CA VAL A 212 12.64 -18.11 -14.47
C VAL A 212 11.94 -17.54 -15.70
N LYS A 213 12.54 -17.70 -16.88
CA LYS A 213 11.93 -17.31 -18.15
C LYS A 213 10.75 -18.22 -18.49
N ILE A 214 9.56 -17.63 -18.56
CA ILE A 214 8.30 -18.30 -18.89
C ILE A 214 8.13 -18.25 -20.42
N LYS A 215 7.77 -19.37 -21.04
CA LYS A 215 7.45 -19.43 -22.47
C LYS A 215 6.08 -18.84 -22.74
N ASP A 216 5.89 -18.27 -23.93
CA ASP A 216 4.64 -17.58 -24.28
C ASP A 216 3.41 -18.51 -24.31
N ASP A 217 3.63 -19.81 -24.52
CA ASP A 217 2.62 -20.89 -24.51
C ASP A 217 2.46 -21.57 -23.14
N ALA A 218 3.10 -21.06 -22.08
CA ALA A 218 3.04 -21.65 -20.75
C ALA A 218 1.61 -21.60 -20.18
N ALA A 219 1.23 -22.68 -19.50
CA ALA A 219 -0.03 -22.75 -18.79
C ALA A 219 0.00 -21.83 -17.54
N ILE A 220 -1.05 -21.02 -17.37
CA ILE A 220 -1.25 -20.19 -16.18
C ILE A 220 -2.38 -20.78 -15.35
N ILE A 221 -2.13 -20.97 -14.05
CA ILE A 221 -3.09 -21.42 -13.05
C ILE A 221 -3.03 -20.45 -11.89
N TYR A 222 -4.15 -20.16 -11.23
CA TYR A 222 -4.20 -19.32 -10.05
C TYR A 222 -4.47 -20.16 -8.81
N GLU A 223 -3.67 -19.95 -7.74
CA GLU A 223 -3.86 -20.59 -6.44
C GLU A 223 -5.04 -20.01 -5.68
N GLU A 224 -5.57 -20.78 -4.73
CA GLU A 224 -6.52 -20.24 -3.77
C GLU A 224 -5.84 -19.22 -2.85
N TYR A 225 -6.60 -18.20 -2.43
CA TYR A 225 -6.09 -17.13 -1.60
C TYR A 225 -6.33 -17.44 -0.13
N ASP A 226 -5.26 -17.54 0.65
CA ASP A 226 -5.32 -17.73 2.10
C ASP A 226 -5.55 -16.39 2.80
N TRP A 227 -6.76 -16.23 3.34
CA TRP A 227 -7.22 -15.05 4.06
C TRP A 227 -6.91 -15.05 5.56
N ASN A 228 -6.27 -16.09 6.09
CA ASN A 228 -5.86 -16.12 7.49
C ASN A 228 -4.92 -14.96 7.79
N LEU A 229 -5.08 -14.37 8.97
CA LEU A 229 -4.25 -13.26 9.43
C LEU A 229 -2.79 -13.70 9.51
N ARG A 230 -1.92 -13.01 8.79
CA ARG A 230 -0.49 -13.26 8.83
C ARG A 230 0.13 -12.48 9.98
N LYS A 231 0.44 -13.16 11.06
CA LYS A 231 0.98 -12.58 12.29
C LYS A 231 2.20 -13.34 12.80
N VAL A 232 2.97 -12.69 13.67
CA VAL A 232 4.03 -13.35 14.47
C VAL A 232 3.37 -14.36 15.40
N ASN A 233 3.94 -15.57 15.50
CA ASN A 233 3.48 -16.65 16.38
C ASN A 233 3.98 -16.47 17.80
#